data_6dc8091ce3033a414c461d9b05bef727
#
_entry.id   6dc8091ce3033a414c461d9b05bef727
#
_cell.length_a   1.000
_cell.length_b   1.000
_cell.length_c   1.000
_cell.angle_alpha   90.00
_cell.angle_beta   90.00
_cell.angle_gamma   90.00
#
_symmetry.space_group_name_H-M   'P 1'
#
loop_
_entity.id
_entity.type
_entity.pdbx_description
1 polymer ?
#
loop_
_entity_poly.entity_id
_entity_poly.type
_entity_poly.pdbx_seq_one_letter_code
_entity_poly.pdbx_strand_id
1 'polypeptide(L)'
;MVSTVLLFGTVVGRDCTTEVGTRCVRCENGTFMNRSNSLKKCFPCSSCDPGHGLFPKQECSPTSDTFCEALNGFFCRSVTSSGCTEAEKHSVCKPGQRIKEPGTNRRDAVCEDCQEGYFSSEGVTCSLWAKCSESQTKVEEGSSVSDVVCRNKSTRNRFFLFLLILPVGLVFGVIYKVCGNKVPEAPQSPALGTLEEQEVGSRNGDFRRRGDECLRAPEQEQELSFHEPQLQAAMMETEKR
;
A
#
# COMPACT_ATOMS: atom_id res chain seq x y z
N MET A 1 -29.04 32.39 -55.43
CA MET A 1 -29.31 31.88 -54.07
C MET A 1 -28.03 31.93 -53.30
N VAL A 2 -27.88 32.88 -52.38
CA VAL A 2 -26.69 32.97 -51.55
C VAL A 2 -26.82 31.91 -50.47
N SER A 3 -26.06 30.81 -50.60
CA SER A 3 -25.99 29.78 -49.59
C SER A 3 -25.27 30.37 -48.34
N THR A 4 -26.08 30.80 -47.38
CA THR A 4 -25.52 31.31 -46.11
C THR A 4 -24.92 30.12 -45.36
N VAL A 5 -23.60 30.05 -45.31
CA VAL A 5 -22.90 29.08 -44.49
C VAL A 5 -23.19 29.44 -43.03
N LEU A 6 -24.00 28.61 -42.37
CA LEU A 6 -24.30 28.78 -40.96
C LEU A 6 -23.07 28.53 -40.13
N LEU A 7 -22.78 29.45 -39.22
CA LEU A 7 -21.65 29.36 -38.28
C LEU A 7 -21.91 28.24 -37.29
N PHE A 8 -20.81 27.67 -36.76
CA PHE A 8 -20.87 26.71 -35.64
C PHE A 8 -21.67 27.26 -34.45
N GLY A 9 -22.40 26.45 -33.77
CA GLY A 9 -23.24 26.84 -32.63
C GLY A 9 -24.51 27.55 -32.97
N THR A 10 -24.96 27.51 -34.26
CA THR A 10 -26.20 28.11 -34.70
C THR A 10 -27.01 27.19 -35.61
N VAL A 11 -28.30 27.42 -35.65
CA VAL A 11 -29.27 26.74 -36.53
C VAL A 11 -30.17 27.77 -37.28
N VAL A 12 -30.90 27.32 -38.27
CA VAL A 12 -31.85 28.17 -39.01
C VAL A 12 -33.04 28.50 -38.12
N GLY A 13 -33.15 29.75 -37.69
CA GLY A 13 -34.33 30.23 -36.97
C GLY A 13 -35.46 30.64 -37.90
N ARG A 14 -35.13 31.18 -39.11
CA ARG A 14 -36.08 31.51 -40.16
C ARG A 14 -35.41 31.39 -41.53
N ASP A 15 -36.08 30.74 -42.44
CA ASP A 15 -35.63 30.61 -43.82
C ASP A 15 -35.62 31.95 -44.53
N CYS A 16 -34.81 32.09 -45.56
CA CYS A 16 -34.80 33.27 -46.43
C CYS A 16 -36.08 33.37 -47.25
N THR A 17 -36.46 34.60 -47.52
CA THR A 17 -37.49 34.95 -48.46
C THR A 17 -36.89 35.73 -49.65
N THR A 18 -37.69 36.19 -50.61
CA THR A 18 -37.21 37.04 -51.70
C THR A 18 -36.65 38.39 -51.22
N GLU A 19 -37.08 38.84 -50.03
CA GLU A 19 -36.77 40.15 -49.47
C GLU A 19 -35.80 40.09 -48.28
N VAL A 20 -35.76 38.95 -47.54
CA VAL A 20 -35.03 38.84 -46.29
C VAL A 20 -34.17 37.57 -46.31
N GLY A 21 -32.92 37.70 -45.94
CA GLY A 21 -31.97 36.58 -45.80
C GLY A 21 -32.31 35.62 -44.65
N THR A 22 -31.66 34.49 -44.62
CA THR A 22 -31.76 33.49 -43.54
C THR A 22 -31.38 34.11 -42.20
N ARG A 23 -32.20 33.91 -41.17
CA ARG A 23 -31.90 34.30 -39.79
C ARG A 23 -31.41 33.08 -39.03
N CYS A 24 -30.18 33.15 -38.46
CA CYS A 24 -29.63 32.12 -37.61
C CYS A 24 -29.93 32.41 -36.12
N VAL A 25 -30.13 31.35 -35.34
CA VAL A 25 -30.33 31.39 -33.88
C VAL A 25 -29.25 30.53 -33.22
N ARG A 26 -28.69 31.02 -32.13
CA ARG A 26 -27.69 30.31 -31.36
C ARG A 26 -28.31 29.11 -30.62
N CYS A 27 -27.53 28.04 -30.48
CA CYS A 27 -27.90 26.89 -29.64
C CYS A 27 -28.11 27.34 -28.18
N GLU A 28 -29.18 26.85 -27.57
CA GLU A 28 -29.48 27.04 -26.16
C GLU A 28 -28.60 26.15 -25.30
N ASN A 29 -28.52 26.46 -24.00
CA ASN A 29 -27.77 25.65 -23.02
C ASN A 29 -28.23 24.19 -23.06
N GLY A 30 -27.27 23.25 -23.00
CA GLY A 30 -27.55 21.83 -23.12
C GLY A 30 -27.71 21.32 -24.56
N THR A 31 -27.46 22.20 -25.57
CA THR A 31 -27.48 21.82 -26.98
C THR A 31 -26.29 22.38 -27.75
N PHE A 32 -25.88 21.70 -28.82
CA PHE A 32 -24.71 22.10 -29.60
C PHE A 32 -24.94 21.93 -31.11
N MET A 33 -24.05 22.56 -31.88
CA MET A 33 -23.94 22.39 -33.33
C MET A 33 -22.47 22.55 -33.73
N ASN A 34 -21.80 21.46 -33.99
CA ASN A 34 -20.34 21.40 -34.26
C ASN A 34 -19.98 21.48 -35.74
N ARG A 35 -20.93 21.75 -36.59
CA ARG A 35 -20.73 21.87 -38.06
C ARG A 35 -21.68 22.85 -38.68
N SER A 36 -21.32 23.32 -39.88
CA SER A 36 -22.20 24.08 -40.70
C SER A 36 -23.38 23.21 -41.13
N ASN A 37 -24.58 23.77 -41.08
CA ASN A 37 -25.80 22.98 -41.27
C ASN A 37 -26.95 23.86 -41.81
N SER A 38 -28.06 23.23 -42.14
CA SER A 38 -29.33 23.85 -42.48
C SER A 38 -30.47 23.40 -41.56
N LEU A 39 -30.11 22.87 -40.37
CA LEU A 39 -31.06 22.35 -39.41
C LEU A 39 -31.77 23.47 -38.66
N LYS A 40 -32.94 23.16 -38.13
CA LYS A 40 -33.78 24.09 -37.33
C LYS A 40 -33.68 23.82 -35.84
N LYS A 41 -32.93 22.74 -35.41
CA LYS A 41 -32.70 22.39 -34.02
C LYS A 41 -31.25 21.96 -33.81
N CYS A 42 -30.69 22.39 -32.71
CA CYS A 42 -29.39 21.92 -32.23
C CYS A 42 -29.51 20.50 -31.66
N PHE A 43 -28.40 19.78 -31.65
CA PHE A 43 -28.30 18.45 -31.02
C PHE A 43 -28.24 18.58 -29.50
N PRO A 44 -28.89 17.70 -28.73
CA PRO A 44 -28.70 17.66 -27.31
C PRO A 44 -27.27 17.24 -26.97
N CYS A 45 -26.73 17.81 -25.91
CA CYS A 45 -25.42 17.42 -25.41
C CYS A 45 -25.43 16.00 -24.86
N SER A 46 -24.35 15.28 -25.08
CA SER A 46 -24.11 13.98 -24.43
C SER A 46 -23.93 14.15 -22.92
N SER A 47 -24.35 13.15 -22.15
CA SER A 47 -24.19 13.09 -20.70
C SER A 47 -23.16 12.04 -20.33
N CYS A 48 -22.22 12.37 -19.44
CA CYS A 48 -21.27 11.43 -18.87
C CYS A 48 -21.80 10.98 -17.50
N ASP A 49 -22.14 9.71 -17.37
CA ASP A 49 -22.70 9.17 -16.14
C ASP A 49 -21.59 8.66 -15.19
N PRO A 50 -21.37 9.30 -14.03
CA PRO A 50 -20.39 8.85 -13.06
C PRO A 50 -20.71 7.45 -12.50
N GLY A 51 -21.98 7.06 -12.44
CA GLY A 51 -22.40 5.72 -12.03
C GLY A 51 -21.92 4.62 -12.98
N HIS A 52 -21.65 4.96 -14.23
CA HIS A 52 -21.07 4.10 -15.25
C HIS A 52 -19.56 4.36 -15.48
N GLY A 53 -18.89 5.01 -14.52
CA GLY A 53 -17.46 5.24 -14.57
C GLY A 53 -17.01 6.31 -15.57
N LEU A 54 -17.88 7.26 -15.92
CA LEU A 54 -17.60 8.31 -16.87
C LEU A 54 -17.58 9.70 -16.21
N PHE A 55 -16.77 10.62 -16.74
CA PHE A 55 -16.77 12.01 -16.32
C PHE A 55 -16.59 12.94 -17.54
N PRO A 56 -17.11 14.17 -17.50
CA PRO A 56 -16.92 15.13 -18.58
C PRO A 56 -15.48 15.70 -18.50
N LYS A 57 -14.64 15.34 -19.46
CA LYS A 57 -13.33 15.98 -19.66
C LYS A 57 -13.46 17.36 -20.28
N GLN A 58 -14.47 17.51 -21.13
CA GLN A 58 -14.85 18.78 -21.73
C GLN A 58 -16.35 18.93 -21.64
N GLU A 59 -16.79 20.02 -21.05
CA GLU A 59 -18.22 20.36 -20.95
C GLU A 59 -18.81 20.77 -22.30
N CYS A 60 -20.07 20.56 -22.43
CA CYS A 60 -20.84 20.99 -23.61
C CYS A 60 -20.78 22.51 -23.78
N SER A 61 -20.63 22.93 -25.02
CA SER A 61 -20.75 24.32 -25.43
C SER A 61 -21.68 24.45 -26.66
N PRO A 62 -22.17 25.63 -27.02
CA PRO A 62 -22.97 25.76 -28.23
C PRO A 62 -22.30 25.23 -29.50
N THR A 63 -20.98 25.11 -29.53
CA THR A 63 -20.20 24.70 -30.71
C THR A 63 -19.62 23.28 -30.60
N SER A 64 -19.67 22.65 -29.43
CA SER A 64 -19.11 21.30 -29.21
C SER A 64 -19.94 20.51 -28.23
N ASP A 65 -20.03 19.19 -28.45
CA ASP A 65 -20.64 18.26 -27.52
C ASP A 65 -19.77 18.08 -26.25
N THR A 66 -20.39 17.55 -25.21
CA THR A 66 -19.66 17.03 -24.05
C THR A 66 -18.70 15.93 -24.51
N PHE A 67 -17.45 15.96 -24.01
CA PHE A 67 -16.49 14.90 -24.26
C PHE A 67 -16.27 14.09 -22.98
N CYS A 68 -16.71 12.83 -22.99
CA CYS A 68 -16.59 11.93 -21.85
C CYS A 68 -15.27 11.16 -21.84
N GLU A 69 -14.71 10.93 -20.65
CA GLU A 69 -13.57 10.08 -20.43
C GLU A 69 -13.84 9.11 -19.26
N ALA A 70 -13.10 7.98 -19.18
CA ALA A 70 -13.23 7.03 -18.09
C ALA A 70 -12.64 7.60 -16.80
N LEU A 71 -13.34 7.40 -15.67
CA LEU A 71 -12.86 7.72 -14.32
C LEU A 71 -11.62 6.89 -13.95
N ASN A 72 -10.87 7.37 -12.99
CA ASN A 72 -9.77 6.59 -12.40
C ASN A 72 -10.28 5.25 -11.89
N GLY A 73 -9.56 4.17 -12.21
CA GLY A 73 -9.97 2.81 -11.89
C GLY A 73 -10.89 2.16 -12.93
N PHE A 74 -11.17 2.87 -14.03
CA PHE A 74 -11.95 2.39 -15.16
C PHE A 74 -11.18 2.54 -16.48
N PHE A 75 -11.52 1.74 -17.47
CA PHE A 75 -11.05 1.89 -18.84
C PHE A 75 -12.25 1.98 -19.80
N CYS A 76 -12.04 2.68 -20.89
CA CYS A 76 -13.08 2.87 -21.89
C CYS A 76 -13.19 1.66 -22.82
N ARG A 77 -14.37 1.05 -22.88
CA ARG A 77 -14.69 -0.07 -23.79
C ARG A 77 -15.15 0.40 -25.16
N SER A 78 -15.92 1.48 -25.19
CA SER A 78 -16.52 1.99 -26.41
C SER A 78 -16.28 3.48 -26.54
N VAL A 79 -15.77 3.90 -27.71
CA VAL A 79 -15.41 5.29 -28.00
C VAL A 79 -16.20 5.78 -29.20
N THR A 80 -16.79 6.97 -29.09
CA THR A 80 -17.47 7.69 -30.17
C THR A 80 -16.84 9.07 -30.39
N SER A 81 -17.46 9.90 -31.23
CA SER A 81 -17.05 11.29 -31.45
C SER A 81 -17.16 12.16 -30.19
N SER A 82 -18.02 11.80 -29.24
CA SER A 82 -18.20 12.46 -27.93
C SER A 82 -17.37 11.81 -26.81
N GLY A 83 -16.36 11.00 -27.17
CA GLY A 83 -15.45 10.35 -26.23
C GLY A 83 -15.90 8.96 -25.81
N CYS A 84 -15.66 8.61 -24.57
CA CYS A 84 -16.03 7.32 -24.00
C CYS A 84 -17.52 7.24 -23.72
N THR A 85 -18.16 6.17 -24.20
CA THR A 85 -19.60 5.94 -23.98
C THR A 85 -19.88 4.80 -23.01
N GLU A 86 -18.92 3.91 -22.80
CA GLU A 86 -19.02 2.78 -21.88
C GLU A 86 -17.67 2.54 -21.25
N ALA A 87 -17.61 2.60 -19.91
CA ALA A 87 -16.41 2.32 -19.14
C ALA A 87 -16.61 1.09 -18.25
N GLU A 88 -15.52 0.35 -18.01
CA GLU A 88 -15.48 -0.83 -17.16
C GLU A 88 -14.38 -0.66 -16.13
N LYS A 89 -14.59 -1.21 -14.93
CA LYS A 89 -13.55 -1.22 -13.88
C LYS A 89 -12.37 -2.06 -14.32
N HIS A 90 -11.15 -1.62 -13.95
CA HIS A 90 -9.97 -2.44 -14.17
C HIS A 90 -10.07 -3.78 -13.46
N SER A 91 -9.58 -4.80 -14.14
CA SER A 91 -9.38 -6.11 -13.56
C SER A 91 -8.47 -6.04 -12.36
N VAL A 92 -8.86 -6.74 -11.29
CA VAL A 92 -8.07 -6.91 -10.08
C VAL A 92 -7.36 -8.23 -10.17
N CYS A 93 -6.03 -8.21 -10.07
CA CYS A 93 -5.24 -9.44 -10.09
C CYS A 93 -5.49 -10.25 -8.82
N LYS A 94 -5.51 -11.57 -8.97
CA LYS A 94 -5.77 -12.50 -7.87
C LYS A 94 -4.51 -12.74 -7.03
N PRO A 95 -4.64 -13.20 -5.78
CA PRO A 95 -3.51 -13.75 -5.04
C PRO A 95 -2.73 -14.74 -5.90
N GLY A 96 -1.42 -14.69 -5.85
CA GLY A 96 -0.53 -15.47 -6.72
C GLY A 96 -0.17 -14.80 -8.03
N GLN A 97 -0.74 -13.63 -8.31
CA GLN A 97 -0.47 -12.83 -9.50
C GLN A 97 0.17 -11.47 -9.12
N ARG A 98 0.71 -10.80 -10.13
CA ARG A 98 1.15 -9.40 -10.04
C ARG A 98 0.52 -8.59 -11.17
N ILE A 99 0.50 -7.29 -11.00
CA ILE A 99 0.17 -6.36 -12.07
C ILE A 99 1.38 -6.27 -13.01
N LYS A 100 1.25 -6.83 -14.22
CA LYS A 100 2.28 -6.74 -15.27
C LYS A 100 2.24 -5.38 -15.96
N GLU A 101 1.05 -4.98 -16.38
CA GLU A 101 0.79 -3.67 -16.97
C GLU A 101 -0.34 -3.01 -16.19
N PRO A 102 -0.12 -1.82 -15.64
CA PRO A 102 -1.20 -1.09 -14.97
C PRO A 102 -2.27 -0.68 -15.97
N GLY A 103 -3.50 -0.70 -15.51
CA GLY A 103 -4.62 -0.21 -16.29
C GLY A 103 -4.49 1.28 -16.61
N THR A 104 -5.03 1.66 -17.76
CA THR A 104 -5.10 3.06 -18.23
C THR A 104 -6.55 3.40 -18.56
N ASN A 105 -6.86 4.66 -18.79
CA ASN A 105 -8.20 5.05 -19.22
C ASN A 105 -8.68 4.42 -20.57
N ARG A 106 -7.79 3.71 -21.27
CA ARG A 106 -8.07 3.08 -22.57
C ARG A 106 -7.83 1.57 -22.60
N ARG A 107 -7.12 1.02 -21.63
CA ARG A 107 -6.78 -0.41 -21.57
C ARG A 107 -6.90 -0.92 -20.16
N ASP A 108 -7.39 -2.14 -20.05
CA ASP A 108 -7.45 -2.83 -18.76
C ASP A 108 -6.06 -3.16 -18.21
N ALA A 109 -6.00 -3.44 -16.92
CA ALA A 109 -4.82 -3.97 -16.26
C ALA A 109 -4.53 -5.40 -16.75
N VAL A 110 -3.26 -5.71 -16.93
CA VAL A 110 -2.81 -7.06 -17.33
C VAL A 110 -2.16 -7.72 -16.12
N CYS A 111 -2.68 -8.88 -15.74
CA CYS A 111 -2.14 -9.69 -14.65
C CYS A 111 -1.20 -10.78 -15.20
N GLU A 112 -0.21 -11.14 -14.40
CA GLU A 112 0.75 -12.20 -14.67
C GLU A 112 1.00 -13.03 -13.42
N ASP A 113 1.04 -14.35 -13.54
CA ASP A 113 1.31 -15.24 -12.41
C ASP A 113 2.72 -15.03 -11.86
N CYS A 114 2.89 -15.14 -10.55
CA CYS A 114 4.19 -15.10 -9.92
C CYS A 114 5.02 -16.32 -10.36
N GLN A 115 6.31 -16.09 -10.64
CA GLN A 115 7.24 -17.16 -10.96
C GLN A 115 7.49 -18.04 -9.72
N GLU A 116 7.99 -19.27 -9.95
CA GLU A 116 8.40 -20.15 -8.88
C GLU A 116 9.43 -19.48 -7.96
N GLY A 117 9.26 -19.62 -6.66
CA GLY A 117 10.07 -18.93 -5.67
C GLY A 117 9.56 -17.56 -5.24
N TYR A 118 8.43 -17.11 -5.82
CA TYR A 118 7.79 -15.84 -5.49
C TYR A 118 6.33 -16.06 -5.07
N PHE A 119 5.82 -15.13 -4.27
CA PHE A 119 4.41 -15.11 -3.86
C PHE A 119 3.82 -13.71 -3.92
N SER A 120 2.50 -13.66 -4.03
CA SER A 120 1.72 -12.42 -3.92
C SER A 120 0.43 -12.70 -3.14
N SER A 121 0.29 -12.12 -1.97
CA SER A 121 -0.92 -12.28 -1.14
C SER A 121 -2.09 -11.43 -1.64
N GLU A 122 -1.81 -10.31 -2.29
CA GLU A 122 -2.81 -9.31 -2.65
C GLU A 122 -3.00 -9.14 -4.16
N GLY A 123 -2.19 -9.79 -4.98
CA GLY A 123 -2.29 -9.67 -6.43
C GLY A 123 -1.63 -8.41 -7.01
N VAL A 124 -0.80 -7.70 -6.24
CA VAL A 124 -0.19 -6.43 -6.70
C VAL A 124 1.24 -6.64 -7.19
N THR A 125 2.08 -7.25 -6.36
CA THR A 125 3.50 -7.50 -6.63
C THR A 125 3.89 -8.89 -6.17
N CYS A 126 4.85 -9.51 -6.86
CA CYS A 126 5.45 -10.77 -6.42
C CYS A 126 6.68 -10.50 -5.57
N SER A 127 6.71 -11.06 -4.36
CA SER A 127 7.82 -11.02 -3.42
C SER A 127 8.54 -12.36 -3.39
N LEU A 128 9.87 -12.34 -3.24
CA LEU A 128 10.66 -13.57 -3.13
C LEU A 128 10.33 -14.28 -1.81
N TRP A 129 10.23 -15.61 -1.84
CA TRP A 129 10.08 -16.43 -0.63
C TRP A 129 11.22 -16.20 0.36
N ALA A 130 10.88 -16.12 1.63
CA ALA A 130 11.85 -16.04 2.70
C ALA A 130 12.72 -17.31 2.76
N LYS A 131 14.01 -17.14 3.09
CA LYS A 131 14.93 -18.24 3.35
C LYS A 131 15.08 -18.39 4.85
N CYS A 132 14.75 -19.58 5.37
CA CYS A 132 14.98 -19.87 6.77
C CYS A 132 16.49 -19.87 7.10
N SER A 133 16.86 -19.25 8.22
CA SER A 133 18.23 -19.25 8.72
C SER A 133 18.63 -20.65 9.25
N GLU A 134 19.92 -20.89 9.49
CA GLU A 134 20.43 -22.16 10.04
C GLU A 134 19.84 -22.52 11.41
N SER A 135 19.46 -21.49 12.19
CA SER A 135 18.80 -21.66 13.49
C SER A 135 17.31 -21.95 13.40
N GLN A 136 16.75 -21.93 12.19
CA GLN A 136 15.33 -22.14 11.93
C GLN A 136 15.09 -23.43 11.15
N THR A 137 13.87 -23.95 11.27
CA THR A 137 13.34 -25.03 10.43
C THR A 137 12.15 -24.50 9.64
N LYS A 138 12.08 -24.89 8.39
CA LYS A 138 10.91 -24.63 7.54
C LYS A 138 9.74 -25.46 8.09
N VAL A 139 8.61 -24.81 8.34
CA VAL A 139 7.37 -25.42 8.87
C VAL A 139 6.35 -25.57 7.76
N GLU A 140 6.23 -24.54 6.90
CA GLU A 140 5.34 -24.54 5.74
C GLU A 140 6.13 -24.13 4.49
N GLU A 141 5.86 -24.84 3.39
CA GLU A 141 6.40 -24.50 2.09
C GLU A 141 5.76 -23.22 1.55
N GLY A 142 6.55 -22.42 0.84
CA GLY A 142 6.02 -21.28 0.11
C GLY A 142 5.10 -21.74 -1.01
N SER A 143 4.12 -20.91 -1.35
CA SER A 143 3.23 -21.10 -2.49
C SER A 143 3.22 -19.83 -3.34
N SER A 144 2.44 -19.80 -4.44
CA SER A 144 2.25 -18.56 -5.20
C SER A 144 1.53 -17.47 -4.42
N VAL A 145 0.80 -17.81 -3.34
CA VAL A 145 -0.02 -16.89 -2.55
C VAL A 145 0.53 -16.59 -1.16
N SER A 146 1.44 -17.43 -0.64
CA SER A 146 1.98 -17.31 0.72
C SER A 146 3.47 -17.53 0.77
N ASP A 147 4.13 -16.85 1.71
CA ASP A 147 5.55 -17.01 1.98
C ASP A 147 5.85 -18.31 2.73
N VAL A 148 7.12 -18.67 2.78
CA VAL A 148 7.67 -19.77 3.60
C VAL A 148 7.55 -19.40 5.08
N VAL A 149 7.03 -20.32 5.88
CA VAL A 149 6.97 -20.14 7.33
C VAL A 149 8.16 -20.81 8.01
N CYS A 150 9.01 -20.01 8.66
CA CYS A 150 10.18 -20.44 9.40
C CYS A 150 9.90 -20.41 10.90
N ARG A 151 10.32 -21.44 11.62
CA ARG A 151 10.21 -21.52 13.08
C ARG A 151 11.60 -21.77 13.69
N ASN A 152 11.93 -21.09 14.77
CA ASN A 152 13.18 -21.29 15.50
C ASN A 152 13.26 -22.73 16.03
N LYS A 153 14.42 -23.37 15.85
CA LYS A 153 14.72 -24.67 16.45
C LYS A 153 14.61 -24.54 17.96
N SER A 154 13.71 -25.33 18.56
CA SER A 154 13.50 -25.30 20.00
C SER A 154 14.76 -25.77 20.72
N THR A 155 15.34 -24.92 21.56
CA THR A 155 16.45 -25.25 22.46
C THR A 155 16.00 -26.03 23.68
N ARG A 156 14.80 -26.61 23.66
CA ARG A 156 14.16 -27.31 24.77
C ARG A 156 15.02 -28.44 25.36
N ASN A 157 15.93 -29.04 24.55
CA ASN A 157 16.80 -30.11 25.04
C ASN A 157 17.90 -29.62 26.02
N ARG A 158 18.24 -28.34 26.03
CA ARG A 158 19.25 -27.82 26.97
C ARG A 158 18.74 -27.76 28.41
N PHE A 159 17.47 -27.43 28.60
CA PHE A 159 16.87 -27.44 29.95
C PHE A 159 16.71 -28.83 30.54
N PHE A 160 16.42 -29.84 29.73
CA PHE A 160 16.37 -31.23 30.21
C PHE A 160 17.74 -31.73 30.66
N LEU A 161 18.82 -31.31 30.00
CA LEU A 161 20.21 -31.62 30.46
C LEU A 161 20.51 -31.01 31.83
N PHE A 162 20.10 -29.77 32.09
CA PHE A 162 20.26 -29.15 33.38
C PHE A 162 19.42 -29.83 34.48
N LEU A 163 18.21 -30.26 34.16
CA LEU A 163 17.32 -30.99 35.08
C LEU A 163 17.88 -32.38 35.44
N LEU A 164 18.68 -32.99 34.57
CA LEU A 164 19.37 -34.27 34.85
C LEU A 164 20.71 -34.06 35.58
N ILE A 165 21.47 -33.02 35.26
CA ILE A 165 22.79 -32.78 35.87
C ILE A 165 22.65 -32.26 37.30
N LEU A 166 21.67 -31.43 37.63
CA LEU A 166 21.47 -30.89 38.97
C LEU A 166 21.24 -31.97 40.06
N PRO A 167 20.31 -32.95 39.88
CA PRO A 167 20.12 -33.99 40.89
C PRO A 167 21.34 -34.91 41.01
N VAL A 168 22.00 -35.20 39.87
CA VAL A 168 23.23 -36.00 39.89
C VAL A 168 24.36 -35.29 40.67
N GLY A 169 24.55 -33.99 40.45
CA GLY A 169 25.51 -33.17 41.19
C GLY A 169 25.19 -33.09 42.70
N LEU A 170 23.90 -32.99 43.06
CA LEU A 170 23.47 -32.99 44.45
C LEU A 170 23.74 -34.36 45.13
N VAL A 171 23.47 -35.47 44.45
CA VAL A 171 23.78 -36.82 44.98
C VAL A 171 25.26 -37.01 45.18
N PHE A 172 26.11 -36.61 44.21
CA PHE A 172 27.56 -36.67 44.37
C PHE A 172 28.06 -35.76 45.49
N GLY A 173 27.50 -34.56 45.65
CA GLY A 173 27.82 -33.61 46.72
C GLY A 173 27.47 -34.18 48.11
N VAL A 174 26.34 -34.86 48.24
CA VAL A 174 25.94 -35.53 49.48
C VAL A 174 26.87 -36.72 49.78
N ILE A 175 27.18 -37.55 48.79
CA ILE A 175 28.11 -38.67 48.93
C ILE A 175 29.48 -38.15 49.34
N TYR A 176 29.99 -37.07 48.75
CA TYR A 176 31.26 -36.45 49.09
C TYR A 176 31.29 -35.93 50.54
N LYS A 177 30.18 -35.28 51.00
CA LYS A 177 30.07 -34.87 52.43
C LYS A 177 29.99 -36.03 53.38
N VAL A 178 29.29 -37.11 53.03
CA VAL A 178 29.16 -38.28 53.93
C VAL A 178 30.43 -39.15 53.98
N CYS A 179 31.13 -39.31 52.84
CA CYS A 179 32.37 -40.06 52.78
C CYS A 179 33.60 -39.24 53.16
N GLY A 180 33.57 -37.89 52.99
CA GLY A 180 34.71 -37.02 53.32
C GLY A 180 34.86 -36.69 54.80
N ASN A 181 33.89 -37.03 55.65
CA ASN A 181 33.95 -36.77 57.09
C ASN A 181 34.63 -37.89 57.91
N LYS A 182 35.40 -38.78 57.28
CA LYS A 182 36.24 -39.75 57.97
C LYS A 182 37.71 -39.47 57.65
N VAL A 183 38.23 -38.36 58.13
CA VAL A 183 39.67 -38.15 58.31
C VAL A 183 39.97 -38.18 59.83
N PRO A 184 40.82 -39.03 60.26
CA PRO A 184 41.19 -39.14 61.74
C PRO A 184 41.92 -37.89 62.16
N GLU A 185 41.53 -37.44 63.34
CA GLU A 185 42.13 -36.37 64.12
C GLU A 185 43.58 -36.72 64.47
N ALA A 186 44.55 -35.89 64.15
CA ALA A 186 45.87 -35.89 64.66
C ALA A 186 46.12 -34.72 65.61
N PRO A 187 46.90 -34.84 66.69
CA PRO A 187 46.70 -34.09 67.91
C PRO A 187 47.25 -32.68 67.92
N GLN A 188 46.65 -31.91 68.79
CA GLN A 188 46.91 -30.51 69.13
C GLN A 188 48.31 -30.28 69.70
N SER A 189 48.92 -29.15 69.46
CA SER A 189 49.75 -28.41 70.37
C SER A 189 49.65 -26.88 70.08
N PRO A 190 49.93 -26.06 71.09
CA PRO A 190 49.09 -24.95 71.43
C PRO A 190 49.73 -23.54 71.21
N ALA A 191 48.85 -22.60 71.28
CA ALA A 191 48.98 -21.22 71.76
C ALA A 191 49.86 -20.19 71.03
N LEU A 192 49.35 -19.11 70.72
CA LEU A 192 49.56 -17.82 71.38
C LEU A 192 49.02 -16.64 70.56
N GLY A 193 48.15 -15.80 71.16
CA GLY A 193 48.25 -14.36 71.20
C GLY A 193 47.35 -13.63 70.22
N THR A 194 46.19 -13.24 70.70
CA THR A 194 45.71 -11.87 70.95
C THR A 194 45.94 -10.81 69.86
N LEU A 195 44.90 -10.20 69.50
CA LEU A 195 44.38 -8.83 69.70
C LEU A 195 43.38 -8.55 68.57
N GLU A 196 42.09 -8.33 68.89
CA GLU A 196 41.39 -7.07 69.01
C GLU A 196 41.58 -6.13 67.79
N GLU A 197 40.64 -5.57 67.18
CA GLU A 197 39.50 -4.85 67.62
C GLU A 197 38.60 -4.47 66.42
N GLN A 198 37.31 -4.54 66.66
CA GLN A 198 36.26 -3.52 66.45
C GLN A 198 35.87 -3.17 65.03
N GLU A 199 34.68 -3.53 64.77
CA GLU A 199 33.38 -2.78 64.80
C GLU A 199 33.22 -1.64 63.80
N VAL A 200 32.03 -1.62 63.35
CA VAL A 200 31.03 -0.59 63.04
C VAL A 200 30.61 -0.70 61.58
N GLY A 201 29.44 -1.03 61.26
CA GLY A 201 28.13 -0.61 61.62
C GLY A 201 27.30 -0.44 60.42
N SER A 202 26.19 -1.15 60.40
CA SER A 202 24.83 -0.66 60.14
C SER A 202 24.53 0.22 58.94
N ARG A 203 23.65 -0.19 58.12
CA ARG A 203 22.25 0.16 58.08
C ARG A 203 21.58 -0.19 56.77
N ASN A 204 20.58 -0.99 56.90
CA ASN A 204 19.22 -0.91 56.31
C ASN A 204 18.93 0.16 55.27
N GLY A 205 18.32 -0.28 54.22
CA GLY A 205 17.60 0.56 53.29
C GLY A 205 16.68 -0.27 52.42
N ASP A 206 15.63 -0.80 53.04
CA ASP A 206 14.41 -1.24 52.39
C ASP A 206 13.82 -0.08 51.55
N PHE A 207 13.56 -0.28 50.28
CA PHE A 207 12.55 0.52 49.61
C PHE A 207 11.77 -0.30 48.59
N ARG A 208 10.57 -0.51 49.00
CA ARG A 208 9.40 -1.05 48.28
C ARG A 208 9.05 -0.21 47.07
N ARG A 209 8.66 -0.94 46.00
CA ARG A 209 7.41 -0.80 45.26
C ARG A 209 7.00 0.58 44.69
N ARG A 210 6.76 0.58 43.46
CA ARG A 210 5.69 1.24 42.66
C ARG A 210 6.29 1.71 41.34
N GLY A 211 5.72 1.54 40.24
CA GLY A 211 4.35 1.45 39.75
C GLY A 211 4.40 1.74 38.27
N ASP A 212 3.54 1.15 37.60
CA ASP A 212 3.21 1.38 36.21
C ASP A 212 3.14 2.87 35.86
N GLU A 213 3.86 3.30 34.84
CA GLU A 213 3.52 4.49 34.11
C GLU A 213 3.88 4.33 32.63
N CYS A 214 2.82 4.10 31.87
CA CYS A 214 2.74 4.11 30.45
C CYS A 214 3.06 5.53 29.95
N LEU A 215 4.25 5.78 29.47
CA LEU A 215 4.56 7.04 28.82
C LEU A 215 4.13 7.00 27.35
N ARG A 216 3.00 7.63 27.13
CA ARG A 216 2.46 8.10 25.88
C ARG A 216 3.51 8.87 25.10
N ALA A 217 3.87 8.38 23.93
CA ALA A 217 4.66 9.14 22.97
C ALA A 217 3.83 10.29 22.39
N PRO A 218 4.39 11.48 22.20
CA PRO A 218 3.66 12.59 21.57
C PRO A 218 3.50 12.34 20.07
N GLU A 219 2.26 12.47 19.62
CA GLU A 219 1.90 12.66 18.23
C GLU A 219 2.62 13.89 17.68
N GLN A 220 3.57 13.68 16.79
CA GLN A 220 4.04 14.73 15.92
C GLN A 220 3.16 14.73 14.67
N GLU A 221 2.23 15.68 14.63
CA GLU A 221 1.65 16.16 13.39
C GLU A 221 2.79 16.69 12.51
N GLN A 222 3.17 15.94 11.51
CA GLN A 222 3.93 16.47 10.40
C GLN A 222 2.93 16.95 9.34
N GLU A 223 2.70 18.25 9.33
CA GLU A 223 2.21 18.99 8.19
C GLU A 223 3.08 18.64 6.98
N LEU A 224 2.55 17.81 6.09
CA LEU A 224 3.09 17.62 4.75
C LEU A 224 2.74 18.87 3.93
N SER A 225 3.62 19.85 3.99
CA SER A 225 3.73 20.90 3.00
C SER A 225 3.92 20.26 1.63
N PHE A 226 2.89 20.30 0.82
CA PHE A 226 2.91 19.96 -0.59
C PHE A 226 3.80 20.96 -1.32
N HIS A 227 5.04 20.59 -1.51
CA HIS A 227 5.94 21.27 -2.45
C HIS A 227 5.78 20.60 -3.81
N GLU A 228 5.05 21.25 -4.68
CA GLU A 228 4.94 20.93 -6.09
C GLU A 228 6.25 21.39 -6.78
N PRO A 229 7.07 20.49 -7.30
CA PRO A 229 8.17 20.89 -8.15
C PRO A 229 7.95 20.52 -9.61
N GLN A 230 7.83 21.56 -10.44
CA GLN A 230 8.50 21.67 -11.72
C GLN A 230 8.61 20.37 -12.57
N LEU A 231 7.55 19.99 -13.22
CA LEU A 231 7.56 19.02 -14.33
C LEU A 231 7.11 19.64 -15.66
N GLN A 232 7.15 20.96 -15.76
CA GLN A 232 6.76 21.69 -16.99
C GLN A 232 7.93 22.12 -17.88
N ALA A 233 9.17 21.84 -17.53
CA ALA A 233 10.34 22.30 -18.32
C ALA A 233 10.91 21.24 -19.27
N ALA A 234 10.47 19.98 -19.26
CA ALA A 234 11.07 18.92 -20.09
C ALA A 234 10.29 18.56 -21.36
N MET A 235 9.15 19.18 -21.63
CA MET A 235 8.37 18.90 -22.84
C MET A 235 8.48 19.92 -23.97
N MET A 236 9.32 20.95 -23.84
CA MET A 236 9.50 21.95 -24.88
C MET A 236 10.81 21.85 -25.69
N GLU A 237 11.57 20.77 -25.50
CA GLU A 237 12.90 20.67 -26.17
C GLU A 237 13.02 19.55 -27.22
N THR A 238 11.93 18.87 -27.57
CA THR A 238 11.94 17.82 -28.61
C THR A 238 11.22 18.19 -29.92
N GLU A 239 10.82 19.45 -30.09
CA GLU A 239 10.17 19.89 -31.34
C GLU A 239 11.05 20.78 -32.21
N LYS A 240 12.37 20.64 -32.07
CA LYS A 240 13.34 21.32 -32.95
C LYS A 240 14.50 20.40 -33.35
N ARG A 241 14.17 19.29 -34.02
CA ARG A 241 15.13 18.63 -34.97
C ARG A 241 14.36 17.86 -36.02
#